data_5cf3694addea16903ee6742f550a1234
#
_entry.id   5cf3694addea16903ee6742f550a1234
#
_cell.length_a   1.000
_cell.length_b   1.000
_cell.length_c   1.000
_cell.angle_alpha   90.00
_cell.angle_beta   90.00
_cell.angle_gamma   90.00
#
_symmetry.space_group_name_H-M   'P 1'
#
loop_
_entity.id
_entity.type
_entity.pdbx_description
1 polymer ?
#
loop_
_entity_poly.entity_id
_entity_poly.type
_entity_poly.pdbx_seq_one_letter_code
_entity_poly.pdbx_strand_id
1 'polypeptide(L)'
;MLGASLFVGPNANKTVQAKASGNANLRLMSAIINSEAGNQSYAGKKAVGIVIMNRVKSKSFPNSVKGVVYQRGQFSPVRNGSLAKSFRLYDSGKMSKSVKKAAASALNGSKNVKYHGKKINMKKFKFFSGYVAGSKLSIDGHQFK
;
A
#
# COMPACT_ATOMS: atom_id res chain seq x y z
N MET A 1 27.67 -23.96 25.69
CA MET A 1 26.95 -23.36 25.60
C MET A 1 26.19 -22.70 25.19
N LEU A 2 26.28 -22.39 24.91
CA LEU A 2 25.63 -21.85 24.46
C LEU A 2 24.51 -21.24 24.64
N GLY A 3 23.94 -21.32 25.13
CA GLY A 3 22.57 -20.92 25.43
C GLY A 3 22.30 -19.48 25.68
N ALA A 4 23.31 -18.74 25.94
CA ALA A 4 23.18 -17.31 26.17
C ALA A 4 22.46 -16.60 25.03
N SER A 5 22.59 -17.11 23.82
CA SER A 5 21.93 -16.52 22.65
C SER A 5 20.41 -16.63 22.72
N LEU A 6 19.88 -17.44 23.63
CA LEU A 6 18.43 -17.63 23.71
C LEU A 6 17.72 -16.57 24.53
N PHE A 7 18.45 -15.76 25.26
CA PHE A 7 17.82 -14.64 25.98
C PHE A 7 17.52 -13.49 25.02
N VAL A 8 16.25 -13.14 24.98
CA VAL A 8 15.76 -12.01 24.16
C VAL A 8 15.01 -11.05 25.08
N GLY A 9 15.54 -9.85 25.25
CA GLY A 9 14.91 -8.83 26.07
C GLY A 9 13.64 -8.26 25.42
N PRO A 10 12.82 -7.52 26.18
CA PRO A 10 11.56 -6.95 25.69
C PRO A 10 11.73 -6.09 24.44
N ASN A 11 12.79 -5.28 24.35
CA ASN A 11 13.03 -4.43 23.19
C ASN A 11 13.36 -5.24 21.94
N ALA A 12 14.10 -6.34 22.08
CA ALA A 12 14.44 -7.21 20.97
C ALA A 12 13.18 -7.91 20.43
N ASN A 13 12.26 -8.35 21.29
CA ASN A 13 10.99 -8.92 20.86
C ASN A 13 10.12 -7.90 20.09
N LYS A 14 10.06 -6.66 20.56
CA LYS A 14 9.35 -5.60 19.86
C LYS A 14 9.94 -5.34 18.48
N THR A 15 11.26 -5.37 18.34
CA THR A 15 11.95 -5.18 17.05
C THR A 15 11.60 -6.30 16.08
N VAL A 16 11.61 -7.56 16.53
CA VAL A 16 11.24 -8.71 15.69
C VAL A 16 9.79 -8.61 15.24
N GLN A 17 8.87 -8.29 16.15
CA GLN A 17 7.44 -8.12 15.81
C GLN A 17 7.21 -6.96 14.86
N ALA A 18 7.88 -5.82 15.05
CA ALA A 18 7.77 -4.68 14.16
C ALA A 18 8.27 -5.02 12.76
N LYS A 19 9.37 -5.76 12.63
CA LYS A 19 9.91 -6.20 11.34
C LYS A 19 8.94 -7.16 10.63
N ALA A 20 8.38 -8.13 11.34
CA ALA A 20 7.41 -9.06 10.79
C ALA A 20 6.15 -8.33 10.31
N SER A 21 5.64 -7.38 11.11
CA SER A 21 4.49 -6.55 10.75
C SER A 21 4.80 -5.67 9.54
N GLY A 22 6.01 -5.10 9.46
CA GLY A 22 6.46 -4.31 8.32
C GLY A 22 6.51 -5.14 7.04
N ASN A 23 7.00 -6.37 7.12
CA ASN A 23 7.05 -7.29 5.97
C ASN A 23 5.64 -7.66 5.50
N ALA A 24 4.72 -7.92 6.42
CA ALA A 24 3.33 -8.23 6.08
C ALA A 24 2.64 -7.03 5.42
N ASN A 25 2.87 -5.82 5.91
CA ASN A 25 2.33 -4.61 5.31
C ASN A 25 2.91 -4.37 3.92
N LEU A 26 4.20 -4.60 3.72
CA LEU A 26 4.82 -4.46 2.39
C LEU A 26 4.22 -5.45 1.40
N ARG A 27 4.03 -6.69 1.81
CA ARG A 27 3.40 -7.72 0.98
C ARG A 27 1.98 -7.32 0.58
N LEU A 28 1.17 -6.94 1.55
CA LEU A 28 -0.23 -6.56 1.31
C LEU A 28 -0.35 -5.28 0.48
N MET A 29 0.42 -4.25 0.82
CA MET A 29 0.42 -3.00 0.06
C MET A 29 0.87 -3.23 -1.38
N SER A 30 1.91 -4.01 -1.58
CA SER A 30 2.38 -4.37 -2.93
C SER A 30 1.30 -5.11 -3.72
N ALA A 31 0.64 -6.07 -3.09
CA ALA A 31 -0.40 -6.85 -3.73
C ALA A 31 -1.60 -6.00 -4.14
N ILE A 32 -2.07 -5.11 -3.27
CA ILE A 32 -3.22 -4.27 -3.61
C ILE A 32 -2.86 -3.23 -4.69
N ILE A 33 -1.67 -2.64 -4.61
CA ILE A 33 -1.21 -1.72 -5.66
C ILE A 33 -1.11 -2.45 -7.00
N ASN A 34 -0.56 -3.66 -7.02
CA ASN A 34 -0.47 -4.44 -8.24
C ASN A 34 -1.85 -4.73 -8.83
N SER A 35 -2.81 -5.07 -7.99
CA SER A 35 -4.17 -5.37 -8.42
C SER A 35 -4.91 -4.14 -8.96
N GLU A 36 -4.68 -2.99 -8.37
CA GLU A 36 -5.39 -1.75 -8.74
C GLU A 36 -4.68 -0.95 -9.83
N ALA A 37 -3.37 -0.97 -9.87
CA ALA A 37 -2.57 -0.07 -10.70
C ALA A 37 -1.30 -0.72 -11.26
N GLY A 38 -1.25 -2.04 -11.35
CA GLY A 38 -0.04 -2.76 -11.74
C GLY A 38 0.51 -2.39 -13.12
N ASN A 39 -0.36 -1.98 -14.03
CA ASN A 39 -0.01 -1.56 -15.39
C ASN A 39 0.08 -0.04 -15.57
N GLN A 40 -0.06 0.72 -14.50
CA GLN A 40 0.02 2.19 -14.54
C GLN A 40 1.46 2.69 -14.34
N SER A 41 1.66 3.98 -14.50
CA SER A 41 2.93 4.63 -14.23
C SER A 41 3.32 4.47 -12.75
N TYR A 42 4.58 4.72 -12.42
CA TYR A 42 5.03 4.72 -11.02
C TYR A 42 4.20 5.72 -10.18
N ALA A 43 3.90 6.90 -10.75
CA ALA A 43 3.05 7.88 -10.06
C ALA A 43 1.68 7.31 -9.73
N GLY A 44 1.04 6.61 -10.67
CA GLY A 44 -0.26 5.98 -10.44
C GLY A 44 -0.21 4.90 -9.35
N LYS A 45 0.81 4.05 -9.39
CA LYS A 45 1.03 3.02 -8.36
C LYS A 45 1.21 3.63 -6.98
N LYS A 46 2.07 4.63 -6.89
CA LYS A 46 2.37 5.31 -5.63
C LYS A 46 1.14 6.07 -5.10
N ALA A 47 0.37 6.70 -5.98
CA ALA A 47 -0.85 7.41 -5.61
C ALA A 47 -1.86 6.50 -4.92
N VAL A 48 -2.05 5.30 -5.44
CA VAL A 48 -2.93 4.29 -4.80
C VAL A 48 -2.44 3.97 -3.38
N GLY A 49 -1.15 3.72 -3.23
CA GLY A 49 -0.56 3.44 -1.91
C GLY A 49 -0.73 4.60 -0.93
N ILE A 50 -0.54 5.83 -1.40
CA ILE A 50 -0.70 7.03 -0.56
C ILE A 50 -2.15 7.17 -0.09
N VAL A 51 -3.13 6.95 -0.97
CA VAL A 51 -4.55 6.99 -0.57
C VAL A 51 -4.84 5.98 0.54
N ILE A 52 -4.34 4.75 0.40
CA ILE A 52 -4.49 3.73 1.44
C ILE A 52 -3.89 4.21 2.77
N MET A 53 -2.68 4.77 2.75
CA MET A 53 -2.04 5.29 3.96
C MET A 53 -2.76 6.51 4.53
N ASN A 54 -3.33 7.36 3.69
CA ASN A 54 -4.16 8.48 4.15
C ASN A 54 -5.40 7.98 4.91
N ARG A 55 -6.01 6.89 4.44
CA ARG A 55 -7.12 6.25 5.16
C ARG A 55 -6.66 5.70 6.51
N VAL A 56 -5.53 5.00 6.55
CA VAL A 56 -4.98 4.44 7.80
C VAL A 56 -4.81 5.52 8.86
N LYS A 57 -4.42 6.73 8.46
CA LYS A 57 -4.20 7.86 9.37
C LYS A 57 -5.46 8.66 9.67
N SER A 58 -6.55 8.38 8.99
CA SER A 58 -7.82 9.10 9.18
C SER A 58 -8.68 8.39 10.21
N LYS A 59 -9.29 9.18 11.10
CA LYS A 59 -10.23 8.65 12.11
C LYS A 59 -11.49 8.03 11.49
N SER A 60 -11.78 8.34 10.23
CA SER A 60 -12.97 7.85 9.53
C SER A 60 -12.78 6.46 8.91
N PHE A 61 -11.59 5.88 8.99
CA PHE A 61 -11.25 4.60 8.39
C PHE A 61 -10.55 3.70 9.40
N PRO A 62 -10.43 2.39 9.11
CA PRO A 62 -9.63 1.50 9.96
C PRO A 62 -8.18 2.00 10.08
N ASN A 63 -7.55 1.73 11.22
CA ASN A 63 -6.24 2.27 11.54
C ASN A 63 -5.06 1.35 11.17
N SER A 64 -5.27 0.42 10.25
CA SER A 64 -4.22 -0.48 9.75
C SER A 64 -4.37 -0.68 8.25
N VAL A 65 -3.27 -1.03 7.60
CA VAL A 65 -3.27 -1.36 6.17
C VAL A 65 -4.25 -2.52 5.90
N LYS A 66 -4.17 -3.56 6.71
CA LYS A 66 -5.09 -4.71 6.60
C LYS A 66 -6.54 -4.28 6.76
N GLY A 67 -6.84 -3.48 7.77
CA GLY A 67 -8.19 -2.99 8.01
C GLY A 67 -8.74 -2.18 6.85
N VAL A 68 -7.92 -1.30 6.28
CA VAL A 68 -8.32 -0.47 5.13
C VAL A 68 -8.54 -1.32 3.88
N VAL A 69 -7.60 -2.21 3.56
CA VAL A 69 -7.66 -3.03 2.34
C VAL A 69 -8.85 -4.00 2.38
N TYR A 70 -9.10 -4.61 3.53
CA TYR A 70 -10.19 -5.58 3.69
C TYR A 70 -11.51 -4.96 4.15
N GLN A 71 -11.59 -3.64 4.25
CA GLN A 71 -12.83 -2.97 4.58
C GLN A 71 -13.90 -3.35 3.54
N ARG A 72 -15.05 -3.79 4.04
CA ARG A 72 -16.10 -4.34 3.19
C ARG A 72 -16.50 -3.38 2.07
N GLY A 73 -16.49 -3.90 0.84
CA GLY A 73 -16.94 -3.15 -0.34
C GLY A 73 -15.98 -2.11 -0.89
N GLN A 74 -14.79 -1.92 -0.29
CA GLN A 74 -13.89 -0.85 -0.74
C GLN A 74 -13.01 -1.25 -1.93
N PHE A 75 -12.48 -2.46 -1.94
CA PHE A 75 -11.56 -2.89 -3.01
C PHE A 75 -12.05 -4.19 -3.65
N SER A 76 -12.44 -4.12 -4.91
CA SER A 76 -12.92 -5.29 -5.65
C SER A 76 -11.88 -6.41 -5.78
N PRO A 77 -10.56 -6.14 -5.87
CA PRO A 77 -9.56 -7.22 -5.92
C PRO A 77 -9.61 -8.21 -4.76
N VAL A 78 -10.10 -7.79 -3.60
CA VAL A 78 -10.29 -8.68 -2.45
C VAL A 78 -11.30 -9.79 -2.76
N ARG A 79 -12.32 -9.48 -3.56
CA ARG A 79 -13.42 -10.42 -3.86
C ARG A 79 -13.28 -11.14 -5.19
N ASN A 80 -12.59 -10.54 -6.17
CA ASN A 80 -12.56 -11.07 -7.54
C ASN A 80 -11.35 -11.95 -7.85
N GLY A 81 -10.51 -12.26 -6.85
CA GLY A 81 -9.32 -13.09 -7.02
C GLY A 81 -8.06 -12.35 -7.44
N SER A 82 -8.14 -11.07 -7.80
CA SER A 82 -6.95 -10.30 -8.23
C SER A 82 -5.94 -10.14 -7.11
N LEU A 83 -6.42 -9.92 -5.87
CA LEU A 83 -5.52 -9.79 -4.73
C LEU A 83 -4.78 -11.10 -4.46
N ALA A 84 -5.49 -12.22 -4.50
CA ALA A 84 -4.87 -13.54 -4.33
C ALA A 84 -3.80 -13.82 -5.40
N LYS A 85 -4.09 -13.45 -6.65
CA LYS A 85 -3.11 -13.56 -7.75
C LYS A 85 -1.89 -12.69 -7.49
N SER A 86 -2.08 -11.47 -7.01
CA SER A 86 -0.98 -10.56 -6.70
C SER A 86 -0.12 -11.07 -5.54
N PHE A 87 -0.72 -11.69 -4.53
CA PHE A 87 0.04 -12.37 -3.48
C PHE A 87 0.95 -13.45 -4.05
N ARG A 88 0.45 -14.26 -4.95
CA ARG A 88 1.27 -15.32 -5.59
C ARG A 88 2.45 -14.73 -6.38
N LEU A 89 2.23 -13.62 -7.08
CA LEU A 89 3.32 -12.91 -7.77
C LEU A 89 4.38 -12.39 -6.80
N TYR A 90 3.94 -11.80 -5.71
CA TYR A 90 4.85 -11.30 -4.68
C TYR A 90 5.66 -12.45 -4.08
N ASP A 91 4.98 -13.52 -3.66
CA ASP A 91 5.60 -14.64 -2.96
C ASP A 91 6.58 -15.42 -3.86
N SER A 92 6.32 -15.47 -5.16
CA SER A 92 7.21 -16.11 -6.12
C SER A 92 8.37 -15.24 -6.59
N GLY A 93 8.47 -14.01 -6.10
CA GLY A 93 9.52 -13.07 -6.51
C GLY A 93 9.32 -12.47 -7.90
N LYS A 94 8.14 -12.63 -8.50
CA LYS A 94 7.86 -12.18 -9.88
C LYS A 94 7.17 -10.82 -9.94
N MET A 95 6.82 -10.23 -8.82
CA MET A 95 6.19 -8.92 -8.81
C MET A 95 7.19 -7.84 -9.23
N SER A 96 6.74 -6.85 -10.00
CA SER A 96 7.62 -5.80 -10.50
C SER A 96 8.25 -5.00 -9.36
N LYS A 97 9.51 -4.59 -9.56
CA LYS A 97 10.23 -3.73 -8.61
C LYS A 97 9.52 -2.39 -8.44
N SER A 98 8.91 -1.88 -9.50
CA SER A 98 8.18 -0.62 -9.50
C SER A 98 7.00 -0.65 -8.52
N VAL A 99 6.24 -1.74 -8.50
CA VAL A 99 5.14 -1.92 -7.56
C VAL A 99 5.66 -1.97 -6.12
N LYS A 100 6.69 -2.79 -5.87
CA LYS A 100 7.26 -2.92 -4.52
C LYS A 100 7.86 -1.61 -4.01
N LYS A 101 8.51 -0.85 -4.90
CA LYS A 101 9.07 0.45 -4.57
C LYS A 101 7.97 1.47 -4.22
N ALA A 102 6.87 1.48 -4.98
CA ALA A 102 5.72 2.34 -4.71
C ALA A 102 5.11 2.00 -3.34
N ALA A 103 4.94 0.71 -3.06
CA ALA A 103 4.42 0.24 -1.77
C ALA A 103 5.31 0.68 -0.60
N ALA A 104 6.62 0.46 -0.71
CA ALA A 104 7.58 0.87 0.32
C ALA A 104 7.56 2.38 0.55
N SER A 105 7.51 3.16 -0.52
CA SER A 105 7.49 4.62 -0.44
C SER A 105 6.22 5.12 0.27
N ALA A 106 5.06 4.57 -0.05
CA ALA A 106 3.81 4.93 0.61
C ALA A 106 3.84 4.55 2.10
N LEU A 107 4.30 3.34 2.42
CA LEU A 107 4.39 2.87 3.81
C LEU A 107 5.37 3.70 4.63
N ASN A 108 6.43 4.21 4.01
CA ASN A 108 7.41 5.09 4.68
C ASN A 108 6.92 6.53 4.84
N GLY A 109 5.70 6.83 4.45
CA GLY A 109 5.07 8.12 4.71
C GLY A 109 5.19 9.14 3.59
N SER A 110 5.64 8.75 2.40
CA SER A 110 5.65 9.68 1.26
C SER A 110 4.24 10.16 0.95
N LYS A 111 4.11 11.47 0.69
CA LYS A 111 2.84 12.12 0.37
C LYS A 111 2.78 12.66 -1.04
N ASN A 112 3.86 12.57 -1.78
CA ASN A 112 3.98 13.21 -3.08
C ASN A 112 4.18 12.19 -4.18
N VAL A 113 3.62 12.51 -5.34
CA VAL A 113 3.95 11.82 -6.60
C VAL A 113 4.47 12.85 -7.58
N LYS A 114 5.32 12.38 -8.52
CA LYS A 114 5.77 13.20 -9.63
C LYS A 114 5.11 12.68 -10.90
N TYR A 115 4.28 13.52 -11.52
CA TYR A 115 3.50 13.13 -12.69
C TYR A 115 3.58 14.23 -13.75
N HIS A 116 4.03 13.87 -14.95
CA HIS A 116 4.25 14.81 -16.04
C HIS A 116 5.11 16.00 -15.61
N GLY A 117 6.20 15.72 -14.86
CA GLY A 117 7.12 16.75 -14.39
C GLY A 117 6.63 17.57 -13.21
N LYS A 118 5.42 17.37 -12.75
CA LYS A 118 4.85 18.13 -11.63
C LYS A 118 4.84 17.30 -10.36
N LYS A 119 5.23 17.92 -9.24
CA LYS A 119 5.12 17.33 -7.92
C LYS A 119 3.71 17.58 -7.38
N ILE A 120 2.99 16.49 -7.07
CA ILE A 120 1.61 16.56 -6.59
C ILE A 120 1.59 16.04 -5.15
N ASN A 121 1.09 16.87 -4.23
CA ASN A 121 0.89 16.47 -2.84
C ASN A 121 -0.46 15.76 -2.72
N MET A 122 -0.41 14.49 -2.31
CA MET A 122 -1.59 13.61 -2.25
C MET A 122 -2.21 13.52 -0.85
N LYS A 123 -1.73 14.26 0.14
CA LYS A 123 -2.11 14.05 1.55
C LYS A 123 -3.61 14.16 1.85
N LYS A 124 -4.36 14.86 1.00
CA LYS A 124 -5.80 15.05 1.21
C LYS A 124 -6.68 14.02 0.51
N PHE A 125 -6.11 13.19 -0.35
CA PHE A 125 -6.89 12.28 -1.16
C PHE A 125 -7.14 10.97 -0.42
N LYS A 126 -8.40 10.58 -0.31
CA LYS A 126 -8.86 9.36 0.38
C LYS A 126 -9.69 8.43 -0.50
N PHE A 127 -9.93 8.83 -1.75
CA PHE A 127 -10.73 8.04 -2.69
C PHE A 127 -10.07 8.00 -4.06
N PHE A 128 -10.14 6.85 -4.70
CA PHE A 128 -9.79 6.71 -6.10
C PHE A 128 -10.68 5.66 -6.77
N SER A 129 -10.92 5.85 -8.06
CA SER A 129 -11.65 4.91 -8.91
C SER A 129 -11.45 5.32 -10.37
N GLY A 130 -11.93 4.53 -11.31
CA GLY A 130 -12.00 4.92 -12.72
C GLY A 130 -12.85 6.18 -12.92
N TYR A 131 -13.85 6.35 -12.06
CA TYR A 131 -14.66 7.56 -12.02
C TYR A 131 -14.97 7.94 -10.57
N VAL A 132 -14.75 9.19 -10.22
CA VAL A 132 -15.09 9.74 -8.89
C VAL A 132 -15.80 11.09 -9.08
N ALA A 133 -17.06 11.15 -8.67
CA ALA A 133 -17.81 12.40 -8.71
C ALA A 133 -17.10 13.47 -7.86
N GLY A 134 -16.91 14.65 -8.43
CA GLY A 134 -16.18 15.74 -7.76
C GLY A 134 -14.68 15.47 -7.63
N SER A 135 -14.09 14.67 -8.52
CA SER A 135 -12.65 14.42 -8.49
C SER A 135 -11.86 15.73 -8.67
N LYS A 136 -10.71 15.77 -8.00
CA LYS A 136 -9.79 16.92 -8.03
C LYS A 136 -8.50 16.62 -8.79
N LEU A 137 -8.26 15.37 -9.15
CA LEU A 137 -7.00 14.93 -9.75
C LEU A 137 -7.25 13.68 -10.57
N SER A 138 -6.59 13.58 -11.71
CA SER A 138 -6.53 12.35 -12.50
C SER A 138 -5.08 11.96 -12.72
N ILE A 139 -4.76 10.70 -12.48
CA ILE A 139 -3.46 10.11 -12.78
C ILE A 139 -3.72 8.78 -13.47
N ASP A 140 -3.22 8.65 -14.70
CA ASP A 140 -3.47 7.48 -15.55
C ASP A 140 -4.98 7.17 -15.63
N GLY A 141 -5.38 5.95 -15.28
CA GLY A 141 -6.77 5.52 -15.33
C GLY A 141 -7.58 5.81 -14.07
N HIS A 142 -7.02 6.47 -13.06
CA HIS A 142 -7.72 6.75 -11.82
C HIS A 142 -8.00 8.24 -11.61
N GLN A 143 -9.18 8.52 -11.06
CA GLN A 143 -9.56 9.82 -10.53
C GLN A 143 -9.48 9.78 -9.01
N PHE A 144 -9.08 10.90 -8.40
CA PHE A 144 -8.82 11.01 -6.97
C PHE A 144 -9.63 12.13 -6.33
N LYS A 145 -10.05 11.89 -5.08
CA LYS A 145 -10.78 12.85 -4.27
C LYS A 145 -10.38 12.76 -2.79
#